data_56080935833f98bdfa9146f9f5d96945
#
_entry.id   56080935833f98bdfa9146f9f5d96945
#
_cell.length_a   1.000
_cell.length_b   1.000
_cell.length_c   1.000
_cell.angle_alpha   90.00
_cell.angle_beta   90.00
_cell.angle_gamma   90.00
#
_symmetry.space_group_name_H-M   'P 1'
#
loop_
_entity.id
_entity.type
_entity.pdbx_description
1 polymer ?
#
loop_
_entity_poly.entity_id
_entity_poly.type
_entity_poly.pdbx_seq_one_letter_code
_entity_poly.pdbx_strand_id
1 'polypeptide(L)'
;MDQARRNVKREQFVKTKNLGTNLEDIDAAVSILRLGGLVAIPTETVYGLAADATNENAVLKIFEAKGRPAYNPLIIHVKSTRMAEEYTQWNDVAQTLAEKFWPGPLTIVLPSRINSKIAKTARASLPSVAVRMPNHPVALNILDQLDRPLAAPSANISGKISSTSADHVLKNLNKKIDAIIDGGSSLV
;
A
#
# COMPACT_ATOMS: atom_id res chain seq x y z
N MET A 1 15.33 -13.56 -37.36
CA MET A 1 14.75 -12.19 -37.41
C MET A 1 13.36 -12.13 -36.77
N ASP A 2 13.16 -12.65 -35.54
CA ASP A 2 11.80 -12.64 -34.94
C ASP A 2 11.77 -12.43 -33.42
N GLN A 3 12.86 -11.98 -32.82
CA GLN A 3 12.89 -11.62 -31.39
C GLN A 3 12.72 -10.11 -31.12
N ALA A 4 12.87 -9.26 -32.14
CA ALA A 4 12.72 -7.80 -32.00
C ALA A 4 11.25 -7.32 -32.04
N ARG A 5 10.29 -8.16 -32.46
CA ARG A 5 8.86 -7.79 -32.59
C ARG A 5 8.01 -8.07 -31.36
N ARG A 6 8.53 -8.70 -30.30
CA ARG A 6 7.75 -9.00 -29.07
C ARG A 6 7.85 -7.95 -27.96
N ASN A 7 8.74 -6.95 -28.09
CA ASN A 7 8.95 -5.93 -27.06
C ASN A 7 8.23 -4.58 -27.30
N VAL A 8 7.37 -4.47 -28.32
CA VAL A 8 6.72 -3.19 -28.70
C VAL A 8 5.25 -3.11 -28.25
N LYS A 9 4.78 -3.93 -27.29
CA LYS A 9 3.37 -3.87 -26.84
C LYS A 9 3.24 -3.79 -25.33
N ARG A 10 3.76 -2.72 -24.69
CA ARG A 10 3.36 -2.33 -23.31
C ARG A 10 3.59 -0.86 -22.97
N GLU A 11 3.70 0.02 -23.91
CA GLU A 11 3.57 1.47 -23.65
C GLU A 11 2.16 1.98 -24.02
N GLN A 12 1.12 1.34 -23.56
CA GLN A 12 -0.12 2.06 -23.32
C GLN A 12 0.11 2.82 -22.01
N PHE A 13 0.46 4.10 -22.12
CA PHE A 13 0.45 5.05 -21.01
C PHE A 13 -0.96 5.07 -20.42
N VAL A 14 -1.20 4.19 -19.42
CA VAL A 14 -2.45 4.19 -18.68
C VAL A 14 -2.50 5.51 -17.93
N LYS A 15 -3.42 6.40 -18.31
CA LYS A 15 -3.65 7.64 -17.56
C LYS A 15 -4.05 7.25 -16.16
N THR A 16 -3.32 7.70 -15.14
CA THR A 16 -3.69 7.50 -13.74
C THR A 16 -5.11 8.04 -13.51
N LYS A 17 -6.02 7.20 -13.02
CA LYS A 17 -7.41 7.60 -12.72
C LYS A 17 -7.42 8.45 -11.46
N ASN A 18 -8.18 9.53 -11.47
CA ASN A 18 -8.49 10.30 -10.26
C ASN A 18 -9.88 9.89 -9.79
N LEU A 19 -9.96 9.27 -8.61
CA LEU A 19 -11.15 8.75 -7.98
C LEU A 19 -11.53 9.63 -6.77
N GLY A 20 -12.81 9.76 -6.51
CA GLY A 20 -13.33 10.38 -5.30
C GLY A 20 -13.46 9.38 -4.13
N THR A 21 -14.24 9.78 -3.12
CA THR A 21 -14.46 8.98 -1.90
C THR A 21 -15.86 8.38 -1.81
N ASN A 22 -16.66 8.46 -2.90
CA ASN A 22 -17.95 7.80 -2.97
C ASN A 22 -17.81 6.28 -3.12
N LEU A 23 -18.89 5.53 -2.94
CA LEU A 23 -18.86 4.06 -2.96
C LEU A 23 -18.36 3.49 -4.29
N GLU A 24 -18.79 4.04 -5.43
CA GLU A 24 -18.40 3.56 -6.75
C GLU A 24 -16.89 3.71 -6.99
N ASP A 25 -16.31 4.82 -6.56
CA ASP A 25 -14.88 5.08 -6.67
C ASP A 25 -14.06 4.20 -5.73
N ILE A 26 -14.56 3.94 -4.51
CA ILE A 26 -13.94 2.98 -3.58
C ILE A 26 -13.98 1.56 -4.16
N ASP A 27 -15.12 1.12 -4.70
CA ASP A 27 -15.26 -0.19 -5.35
C ASP A 27 -14.31 -0.33 -6.55
N ALA A 28 -14.16 0.74 -7.35
CA ALA A 28 -13.20 0.77 -8.45
C ALA A 28 -11.76 0.62 -7.96
N ALA A 29 -11.37 1.31 -6.88
CA ALA A 29 -10.05 1.19 -6.26
C ALA A 29 -9.79 -0.22 -5.72
N VAL A 30 -10.76 -0.80 -5.02
CA VAL A 30 -10.69 -2.18 -4.50
C VAL A 30 -10.53 -3.18 -5.65
N SER A 31 -11.25 -2.99 -6.75
CA SER A 31 -11.14 -3.83 -7.95
C SER A 31 -9.73 -3.76 -8.57
N ILE A 32 -9.15 -2.56 -8.65
CA ILE A 32 -7.77 -2.36 -9.13
C ILE A 32 -6.79 -3.13 -8.23
N LEU A 33 -6.91 -2.99 -6.90
CA LEU A 33 -6.05 -3.66 -5.94
C LEU A 33 -6.18 -5.19 -6.01
N ARG A 34 -7.40 -5.73 -6.16
CA ARG A 34 -7.65 -7.17 -6.33
C ARG A 34 -6.99 -7.75 -7.57
N LEU A 35 -6.90 -6.96 -8.63
CA LEU A 35 -6.22 -7.32 -9.89
C LEU A 35 -4.71 -7.11 -9.85
N GLY A 36 -4.15 -6.73 -8.69
CA GLY A 36 -2.71 -6.48 -8.51
C GLY A 36 -2.23 -5.17 -9.11
N GLY A 37 -3.12 -4.17 -9.19
CA GLY A 37 -2.79 -2.79 -9.54
C GLY A 37 -2.33 -1.97 -8.34
N LEU A 38 -1.96 -0.70 -8.60
CA LEU A 38 -1.48 0.27 -7.64
C LEU A 38 -2.48 1.41 -7.46
N VAL A 39 -2.85 1.69 -6.22
CA VAL A 39 -3.73 2.81 -5.87
C VAL A 39 -3.07 3.68 -4.80
N ALA A 40 -2.95 4.99 -5.03
CA ALA A 40 -2.58 5.91 -3.98
C ALA A 40 -3.82 6.22 -3.12
N ILE A 41 -3.71 6.01 -1.81
CA ILE A 41 -4.79 6.18 -0.85
C ILE A 41 -4.42 7.21 0.22
N PRO A 42 -5.36 8.03 0.70
CA PRO A 42 -5.11 8.95 1.80
C PRO A 42 -4.98 8.19 3.13
N THR A 43 -4.07 8.68 3.99
CA THR A 43 -4.03 8.31 5.41
C THR A 43 -3.98 9.57 6.27
N GLU A 44 -4.04 9.41 7.60
CA GLU A 44 -3.96 10.55 8.52
C GLU A 44 -2.59 11.25 8.50
N THR A 45 -1.54 10.56 8.04
CA THR A 45 -0.17 11.11 7.97
C THR A 45 0.18 11.61 6.58
N VAL A 46 0.25 10.71 5.59
CA VAL A 46 0.61 10.99 4.19
C VAL A 46 -0.16 10.06 3.26
N TYR A 47 -0.21 10.35 1.98
CA TYR A 47 -0.72 9.40 0.99
C TYR A 47 0.17 8.17 0.91
N GLY A 48 -0.44 6.98 0.96
CA GLY A 48 0.23 5.69 0.80
C GLY A 48 0.04 5.13 -0.61
N LEU A 49 1.10 4.60 -1.22
CA LEU A 49 0.99 3.86 -2.47
C LEU A 49 0.67 2.40 -2.16
N ALA A 50 -0.61 2.04 -2.30
CA ALA A 50 -1.13 0.75 -1.88
C ALA A 50 -1.08 -0.32 -2.98
N ALA A 51 -0.75 -1.53 -2.58
CA ALA A 51 -0.91 -2.76 -3.34
C ALA A 51 -1.28 -3.91 -2.40
N ASP A 52 -1.91 -4.98 -2.90
CA ASP A 52 -2.15 -6.22 -2.15
C ASP A 52 -0.81 -6.78 -1.64
N ALA A 53 -0.64 -6.78 -0.32
CA ALA A 53 0.60 -7.20 0.33
C ALA A 53 0.87 -8.71 0.19
N THR A 54 -0.13 -9.50 -0.20
CA THR A 54 -0.01 -10.94 -0.43
C THR A 54 0.37 -11.29 -1.86
N ASN A 55 0.37 -10.30 -2.76
CA ASN A 55 0.69 -10.46 -4.18
C ASN A 55 2.10 -9.94 -4.48
N GLU A 56 3.05 -10.85 -4.66
CA GLU A 56 4.46 -10.52 -4.94
C GLU A 56 4.62 -9.58 -6.15
N ASN A 57 3.88 -9.83 -7.24
CA ASN A 57 3.95 -9.01 -8.45
C ASN A 57 3.38 -7.59 -8.23
N ALA A 58 2.33 -7.47 -7.42
CA ALA A 58 1.76 -6.16 -7.07
C ALA A 58 2.74 -5.34 -6.21
N VAL A 59 3.39 -6.00 -5.25
CA VAL A 59 4.41 -5.38 -4.40
C VAL A 59 5.62 -4.92 -5.23
N LEU A 60 6.11 -5.72 -6.18
CA LEU A 60 7.21 -5.35 -7.07
C LEU A 60 6.91 -4.07 -7.85
N LYS A 61 5.67 -3.88 -8.32
CA LYS A 61 5.26 -2.64 -9.00
C LYS A 61 5.39 -1.40 -8.12
N ILE A 62 5.22 -1.50 -6.77
CA ILE A 62 5.47 -0.37 -5.85
C ILE A 62 6.94 0.07 -5.94
N PHE A 63 7.87 -0.89 -5.91
CA PHE A 63 9.30 -0.58 -5.99
C PHE A 63 9.66 0.06 -7.33
N GLU A 64 9.13 -0.47 -8.44
CA GLU A 64 9.31 0.07 -9.78
C GLU A 64 8.76 1.50 -9.90
N ALA A 65 7.49 1.73 -9.52
CA ALA A 65 6.83 3.03 -9.62
C ALA A 65 7.57 4.12 -8.84
N LYS A 66 8.12 3.77 -7.66
CA LYS A 66 8.83 4.68 -6.75
C LYS A 66 10.33 4.80 -7.04
N GLY A 67 10.93 3.90 -7.81
CA GLY A 67 12.39 3.75 -7.88
C GLY A 67 12.99 3.42 -6.50
N ARG A 68 12.29 2.60 -5.69
CA ARG A 68 12.68 2.26 -4.32
C ARG A 68 13.65 1.10 -4.30
N PRO A 69 14.73 1.14 -3.51
CA PRO A 69 15.62 0.00 -3.35
C PRO A 69 14.91 -1.21 -2.70
N ALA A 70 15.10 -2.40 -3.25
CA ALA A 70 14.42 -3.63 -2.81
C ALA A 70 14.77 -4.07 -1.36
N TYR A 71 15.89 -3.61 -0.82
CA TYR A 71 16.29 -3.89 0.57
C TYR A 71 15.54 -3.05 1.62
N ASN A 72 14.68 -2.13 1.19
CA ASN A 72 13.97 -1.21 2.09
C ASN A 72 12.53 -1.69 2.29
N PRO A 73 12.18 -2.36 3.43
CA PRO A 73 10.88 -3.00 3.62
C PRO A 73 9.72 -1.99 3.61
N LEU A 74 8.51 -2.51 3.42
CA LEU A 74 7.28 -1.74 3.37
C LEU A 74 6.48 -1.92 4.65
N ILE A 75 5.72 -0.89 5.02
CA ILE A 75 4.72 -0.98 6.09
C ILE A 75 3.47 -1.64 5.52
N ILE A 76 2.96 -2.64 6.25
CA ILE A 76 1.76 -3.37 5.92
C ILE A 76 0.59 -2.79 6.69
N HIS A 77 -0.39 -2.26 5.97
CA HIS A 77 -1.61 -1.72 6.55
C HIS A 77 -2.64 -2.82 6.73
N VAL A 78 -3.26 -2.84 7.89
CA VAL A 78 -4.28 -3.83 8.30
C VAL A 78 -5.54 -3.13 8.78
N LYS A 79 -6.70 -3.81 8.70
CA LYS A 79 -7.98 -3.26 9.18
C LYS A 79 -8.24 -3.53 10.66
N SER A 80 -7.51 -4.44 11.28
CA SER A 80 -7.72 -4.85 12.67
C SER A 80 -6.48 -5.54 13.25
N THR A 81 -6.41 -5.64 14.59
CA THR A 81 -5.44 -6.47 15.31
C THR A 81 -5.51 -7.94 14.88
N ARG A 82 -6.74 -8.47 14.72
CA ARG A 82 -6.96 -9.85 14.24
C ARG A 82 -6.29 -10.09 12.87
N MET A 83 -6.39 -9.15 11.93
CA MET A 83 -5.69 -9.27 10.65
C MET A 83 -4.16 -9.23 10.85
N ALA A 84 -3.64 -8.38 11.74
CA ALA A 84 -2.20 -8.34 12.04
C ALA A 84 -1.69 -9.68 12.62
N GLU A 85 -2.47 -10.31 13.49
CA GLU A 85 -2.18 -11.62 14.09
C GLU A 85 -2.04 -12.73 13.06
N GLU A 86 -2.73 -12.66 11.94
CA GLU A 86 -2.63 -13.66 10.87
C GLU A 86 -1.24 -13.70 10.21
N TYR A 87 -0.51 -12.58 10.25
CA TYR A 87 0.77 -12.41 9.55
C TYR A 87 1.98 -12.29 10.47
N THR A 88 1.76 -12.01 11.75
CA THR A 88 2.83 -11.73 12.74
C THR A 88 2.75 -12.65 13.94
N GLN A 89 3.86 -12.81 14.67
CA GLN A 89 3.87 -13.42 15.98
C GLN A 89 3.43 -12.36 17.01
N TRP A 90 2.12 -12.19 17.10
CA TRP A 90 1.49 -11.22 18.02
C TRP A 90 1.76 -11.57 19.47
N ASN A 91 1.90 -10.57 20.34
CA ASN A 91 2.15 -10.73 21.76
C ASN A 91 1.43 -9.66 22.60
N ASP A 92 1.45 -9.79 23.93
CA ASP A 92 0.74 -8.90 24.85
C ASP A 92 1.23 -7.44 24.77
N VAL A 93 2.52 -7.22 24.50
CA VAL A 93 3.05 -5.86 24.31
C VAL A 93 2.46 -5.23 23.06
N ALA A 94 2.41 -5.98 21.95
CA ALA A 94 1.79 -5.51 20.71
C ALA A 94 0.29 -5.24 20.91
N GLN A 95 -0.40 -6.09 21.66
CA GLN A 95 -1.81 -5.90 22.00
C GLN A 95 -2.02 -4.59 22.78
N THR A 96 -1.26 -4.38 23.85
CA THR A 96 -1.33 -3.15 24.66
C THR A 96 -1.06 -1.89 23.85
N LEU A 97 -0.07 -1.93 22.94
CA LEU A 97 0.26 -0.81 22.06
C LEU A 97 -0.85 -0.54 21.05
N ALA A 98 -1.40 -1.61 20.45
CA ALA A 98 -2.49 -1.48 19.48
C ALA A 98 -3.77 -0.91 20.15
N GLU A 99 -4.16 -1.39 21.31
CA GLU A 99 -5.31 -0.87 22.05
C GLU A 99 -5.18 0.63 22.37
N LYS A 100 -3.96 1.11 22.60
CA LYS A 100 -3.73 2.50 22.95
C LYS A 100 -3.57 3.43 21.74
N PHE A 101 -3.04 2.92 20.63
CA PHE A 101 -2.58 3.76 19.52
C PHE A 101 -3.18 3.42 18.15
N TRP A 102 -3.95 2.34 18.02
CA TRP A 102 -4.65 1.97 16.79
C TRP A 102 -6.16 2.18 16.91
N PRO A 103 -6.81 2.65 15.84
CA PRO A 103 -6.22 3.11 14.57
C PRO A 103 -5.38 4.38 14.78
N GLY A 104 -4.23 4.48 14.08
CA GLY A 104 -3.32 5.62 14.24
C GLY A 104 -1.96 5.44 13.58
N PRO A 105 -1.03 6.40 13.82
CA PRO A 105 0.23 6.47 13.10
C PRO A 105 1.30 5.46 13.60
N LEU A 106 1.02 4.74 14.70
CA LEU A 106 1.99 3.79 15.25
C LEU A 106 2.18 2.58 14.33
N THR A 107 3.43 2.32 13.94
CA THR A 107 3.84 1.08 13.28
C THR A 107 4.49 0.15 14.28
N ILE A 108 4.03 -1.10 14.35
CA ILE A 108 4.57 -2.14 15.22
C ILE A 108 5.36 -3.12 14.35
N VAL A 109 6.60 -3.43 14.74
CA VAL A 109 7.45 -4.40 14.04
C VAL A 109 7.51 -5.68 14.85
N LEU A 110 7.08 -6.79 14.26
CA LEU A 110 7.00 -8.09 14.91
C LEU A 110 7.62 -9.19 14.03
N PRO A 111 8.07 -10.32 14.63
CA PRO A 111 8.46 -11.47 13.85
C PRO A 111 7.31 -11.93 12.95
N SER A 112 7.62 -12.27 11.70
CA SER A 112 6.65 -12.83 10.78
C SER A 112 6.25 -14.24 11.19
N ARG A 113 4.99 -14.63 11.00
CA ARG A 113 4.63 -16.05 11.09
C ARG A 113 5.35 -16.86 10.02
N ILE A 114 5.64 -18.12 10.29
CA ILE A 114 6.32 -19.04 9.37
C ILE A 114 5.53 -19.16 8.07
N ASN A 115 4.20 -19.26 8.16
CA ASN A 115 3.30 -19.40 7.01
C ASN A 115 2.64 -18.06 6.60
N SER A 116 3.26 -16.95 6.93
CA SER A 116 2.75 -15.62 6.55
C SER A 116 2.69 -15.50 5.03
N LYS A 117 1.52 -15.08 4.53
CA LYS A 117 1.29 -14.83 3.09
C LYS A 117 1.80 -13.47 2.63
N ILE A 118 2.39 -12.65 3.51
CA ILE A 118 2.99 -11.38 3.10
C ILE A 118 4.14 -11.64 2.14
N ALA A 119 4.11 -10.96 1.00
CA ALA A 119 5.13 -11.04 -0.04
C ALA A 119 6.55 -10.87 0.55
N LYS A 120 7.49 -11.69 0.11
CA LYS A 120 8.88 -11.62 0.61
C LYS A 120 9.52 -10.28 0.29
N THR A 121 9.23 -9.75 -0.89
CA THR A 121 9.71 -8.42 -1.31
C THR A 121 9.17 -7.31 -0.41
N ALA A 122 7.91 -7.38 0.06
CA ALA A 122 7.36 -6.40 0.99
C ALA A 122 8.15 -6.34 2.32
N ARG A 123 8.71 -7.45 2.75
CA ARG A 123 9.53 -7.58 3.95
C ARG A 123 11.03 -7.40 3.71
N ALA A 124 11.46 -7.15 2.47
CA ALA A 124 12.87 -7.20 2.06
C ALA A 124 13.56 -8.51 2.52
N SER A 125 12.83 -9.64 2.48
CA SER A 125 13.23 -10.97 2.99
C SER A 125 13.59 -11.03 4.48
N LEU A 126 13.28 -9.98 5.25
CA LEU A 126 13.51 -9.96 6.71
C LEU A 126 12.59 -10.95 7.42
N PRO A 127 12.98 -11.45 8.60
CA PRO A 127 12.15 -12.34 9.41
C PRO A 127 11.01 -11.61 10.14
N SER A 128 10.91 -10.28 9.98
CA SER A 128 9.93 -9.42 10.62
C SER A 128 9.01 -8.73 9.63
N VAL A 129 7.86 -8.26 10.13
CA VAL A 129 6.84 -7.49 9.40
C VAL A 129 6.55 -6.21 10.19
N ALA A 130 6.53 -5.07 9.51
CA ALA A 130 6.06 -3.81 10.05
C ALA A 130 4.56 -3.67 9.73
N VAL A 131 3.70 -3.58 10.76
CA VAL A 131 2.24 -3.50 10.61
C VAL A 131 1.69 -2.22 11.23
N ARG A 132 0.63 -1.67 10.63
CA ARG A 132 -0.06 -0.47 11.10
C ARG A 132 -1.55 -0.54 10.75
N MET A 133 -2.40 -0.08 11.65
CA MET A 133 -3.82 0.18 11.36
C MET A 133 -4.00 1.70 11.18
N PRO A 134 -4.18 2.21 9.96
CA PRO A 134 -4.26 3.65 9.71
C PRO A 134 -5.55 4.24 10.26
N ASN A 135 -5.52 5.50 10.70
CA ASN A 135 -6.71 6.22 11.16
C ASN A 135 -7.26 7.13 10.04
N HIS A 136 -7.78 6.52 8.99
CA HIS A 136 -8.41 7.27 7.90
C HIS A 136 -9.60 6.48 7.34
N PRO A 137 -10.82 7.07 7.26
CA PRO A 137 -12.03 6.34 6.87
C PRO A 137 -11.93 5.69 5.50
N VAL A 138 -11.33 6.36 4.52
CA VAL A 138 -11.13 5.81 3.17
C VAL A 138 -10.19 4.61 3.20
N ALA A 139 -9.05 4.70 3.89
CA ALA A 139 -8.09 3.60 3.97
C ALA A 139 -8.70 2.37 4.67
N LEU A 140 -9.45 2.58 5.77
CA LEU A 140 -10.13 1.51 6.49
C LEU A 140 -11.25 0.88 5.66
N ASN A 141 -12.03 1.67 4.91
CA ASN A 141 -13.06 1.15 4.03
C ASN A 141 -12.47 0.26 2.92
N ILE A 142 -11.39 0.70 2.29
CA ILE A 142 -10.68 -0.10 1.27
C ILE A 142 -10.15 -1.40 1.86
N LEU A 143 -9.52 -1.35 3.03
CA LEU A 143 -9.01 -2.53 3.73
C LEU A 143 -10.13 -3.50 4.11
N ASP A 144 -11.28 -2.98 4.51
CA ASP A 144 -12.44 -3.79 4.88
C ASP A 144 -13.05 -4.50 3.66
N GLN A 145 -13.29 -3.77 2.57
CA GLN A 145 -13.86 -4.34 1.35
C GLN A 145 -12.89 -5.29 0.64
N LEU A 146 -11.59 -4.98 0.64
CA LEU A 146 -10.57 -5.84 0.04
C LEU A 146 -10.40 -7.14 0.82
N ASP A 147 -10.53 -7.08 2.14
CA ASP A 147 -10.29 -8.16 3.10
C ASP A 147 -8.88 -8.79 2.96
N ARG A 148 -7.90 -7.95 2.66
CA ARG A 148 -6.48 -8.29 2.54
C ARG A 148 -5.61 -7.15 3.05
N PRO A 149 -4.40 -7.45 3.57
CA PRO A 149 -3.45 -6.41 3.98
C PRO A 149 -2.90 -5.67 2.77
N LEU A 150 -2.59 -4.39 2.95
CA LEU A 150 -2.00 -3.54 1.90
C LEU A 150 -0.56 -3.19 2.24
N ALA A 151 0.37 -3.42 1.33
CA ALA A 151 1.69 -2.80 1.38
C ALA A 151 1.52 -1.34 0.93
N ALA A 152 1.84 -0.38 1.81
CA ALA A 152 1.58 1.03 1.52
C ALA A 152 2.68 1.97 2.06
N PRO A 153 3.83 2.07 1.39
CA PRO A 153 4.78 3.14 1.65
C PRO A 153 4.20 4.49 1.18
N SER A 154 4.83 5.61 1.56
CA SER A 154 4.42 6.95 1.09
C SER A 154 4.33 7.03 -0.44
N ALA A 155 3.34 7.75 -0.97
CA ALA A 155 3.06 7.84 -2.41
C ALA A 155 3.90 8.93 -3.11
N ASN A 156 5.23 8.81 -3.06
CA ASN A 156 6.20 9.69 -3.71
C ASN A 156 7.34 8.89 -4.33
N ILE A 157 8.10 9.48 -5.23
CA ILE A 157 9.39 8.93 -5.70
C ILE A 157 10.33 8.78 -4.50
N SER A 158 11.06 7.68 -4.43
CA SER A 158 12.00 7.40 -3.33
C SER A 158 12.99 8.55 -3.13
N GLY A 159 13.19 8.97 -1.87
CA GLY A 159 14.07 10.08 -1.52
C GLY A 159 13.45 11.49 -1.74
N LYS A 160 12.23 11.61 -2.25
CA LYS A 160 11.50 12.87 -2.34
C LYS A 160 10.57 13.07 -1.13
N ILE A 161 10.06 14.30 -0.97
CA ILE A 161 9.09 14.65 0.09
C ILE A 161 7.82 13.80 -0.06
N SER A 162 7.29 13.29 1.06
CA SER A 162 6.07 12.52 1.09
C SER A 162 4.87 13.34 0.63
N SER A 163 3.98 12.72 -0.13
CA SER A 163 2.78 13.36 -0.67
C SER A 163 1.69 13.47 0.40
N THR A 164 1.18 14.67 0.64
CA THR A 164 0.09 14.96 1.59
C THR A 164 -1.23 15.29 0.91
N SER A 165 -1.28 15.31 -0.42
CA SER A 165 -2.49 15.52 -1.22
C SER A 165 -2.45 14.69 -2.50
N ALA A 166 -3.61 14.49 -3.15
CA ALA A 166 -3.71 13.81 -4.44
C ALA A 166 -2.88 14.51 -5.52
N ASP A 167 -2.85 15.84 -5.55
CA ASP A 167 -2.04 16.63 -6.48
C ASP A 167 -0.54 16.38 -6.31
N HIS A 168 -0.05 16.21 -5.07
CA HIS A 168 1.34 15.86 -4.81
C HIS A 168 1.66 14.47 -5.36
N VAL A 169 0.73 13.53 -5.24
CA VAL A 169 0.88 12.18 -5.82
C VAL A 169 0.93 12.26 -7.34
N LEU A 170 0.00 12.99 -7.98
CA LEU A 170 -0.03 13.17 -9.43
C LEU A 170 1.28 13.75 -9.97
N LYS A 171 1.85 14.76 -9.31
CA LYS A 171 3.14 15.35 -9.69
C LYS A 171 4.29 14.33 -9.69
N ASN A 172 4.24 13.33 -8.80
CA ASN A 172 5.31 12.34 -8.63
C ASN A 172 5.09 11.05 -9.42
N LEU A 173 3.83 10.55 -9.47
CA LEU A 173 3.52 9.17 -9.88
C LEU A 173 2.51 9.08 -11.04
N ASN A 174 2.15 10.20 -11.69
CA ASN A 174 1.25 10.17 -12.85
C ASN A 174 1.80 9.22 -13.93
N LYS A 175 0.92 8.43 -14.53
CA LYS A 175 1.23 7.38 -15.53
C LYS A 175 2.09 6.22 -15.02
N LYS A 176 2.42 6.19 -13.72
CA LYS A 176 3.17 5.10 -13.08
C LYS A 176 2.31 4.22 -12.21
N ILE A 177 1.10 4.68 -11.87
CA ILE A 177 0.13 4.00 -11.00
C ILE A 177 -1.26 4.02 -11.65
N ASP A 178 -2.13 3.10 -11.24
CA ASP A 178 -3.43 2.91 -11.88
C ASP A 178 -4.45 3.96 -11.45
N ALA A 179 -4.49 4.30 -10.15
CA ALA A 179 -5.43 5.28 -9.62
C ALA A 179 -4.91 6.02 -8.39
N ILE A 180 -5.58 7.14 -8.09
CA ILE A 180 -5.45 7.90 -6.85
C ILE A 180 -6.85 8.13 -6.33
N ILE A 181 -7.07 7.96 -5.01
CA ILE A 181 -8.28 8.43 -4.34
C ILE A 181 -7.99 9.79 -3.73
N ASP A 182 -8.73 10.80 -4.16
CA ASP A 182 -8.66 12.13 -3.56
C ASP A 182 -9.55 12.19 -2.31
N GLY A 183 -8.93 12.02 -1.16
CA GLY A 183 -9.56 12.14 0.16
C GLY A 183 -9.20 13.45 0.87
N GLY A 184 -8.73 14.45 0.13
CA GLY A 184 -8.27 15.73 0.70
C GLY A 184 -6.82 15.68 1.18
N SER A 185 -6.42 16.67 1.96
CA SER A 185 -5.06 16.77 2.52
C SER A 185 -4.94 15.97 3.81
N SER A 186 -3.81 15.27 3.96
CA SER A 186 -3.44 14.65 5.25
C SER A 186 -3.26 15.71 6.33
N LEU A 187 -3.66 15.39 7.57
CA LEU A 187 -3.79 16.37 8.66
C LEU A 187 -2.55 16.49 9.56
N VAL A 188 -1.55 15.58 9.40
CA VAL A 188 -0.37 15.52 10.27
C VAL A 188 0.89 15.81 9.48
#